data_eb66aea1a057e97e63b3e8b47c5b54cd
#
_entry.id   eb66aea1a057e97e63b3e8b47c5b54cd
#
_cell.length_a   1.000
_cell.length_b   1.000
_cell.length_c   1.000
_cell.angle_alpha   90.00
_cell.angle_beta   90.00
_cell.angle_gamma   90.00
#
_symmetry.space_group_name_H-M   'P 1'
#
loop_
_entity.id
_entity.type
_entity.pdbx_description
1 polymer ?
#
loop_
_entity_poly.entity_id
_entity_poly.type
_entity_poly.pdbx_seq_one_letter_code
_entity_poly.pdbx_strand_id
1 'polypeptide(L)'
;MWELLTLLLLVAILAVILAPRLINRAPRSDALSGTLLITGVSPRPDATGEQYVTITGVIDGPTINEHTVYQRMVVDVDNWPKMGDLKPVVYSQRNPDNWTFAPPDS
;
A
#
# COMPACT_ATOMS: atom_id res chain seq x y z
N MET A 1 9.63 -47.61 3.43
CA MET A 1 10.59 -46.61 2.90
C MET A 1 10.04 -45.85 1.71
N TRP A 2 9.38 -46.52 0.82
CA TRP A 2 8.74 -45.85 -0.32
C TRP A 2 7.76 -44.77 0.08
N GLU A 3 6.96 -45.05 1.09
CA GLU A 3 5.91 -44.14 1.55
C GLU A 3 6.48 -42.84 2.12
N LEU A 4 7.59 -42.93 2.81
CA LEU A 4 8.26 -41.76 3.36
C LEU A 4 8.86 -40.87 2.27
N LEU A 5 9.44 -41.49 1.24
CA LEU A 5 9.99 -40.75 0.10
C LEU A 5 8.90 -40.05 -0.70
N THR A 6 7.79 -40.73 -0.91
CA THR A 6 6.63 -40.16 -1.60
C THR A 6 6.05 -38.99 -0.82
N LEU A 7 5.93 -39.15 0.51
CA LEU A 7 5.42 -38.11 1.38
C LEU A 7 6.32 -36.87 1.39
N LEU A 8 7.63 -37.08 1.48
CA LEU A 8 8.62 -36.00 1.43
C LEU A 8 8.56 -35.25 0.10
N LEU A 9 8.39 -35.99 -1.00
CA LEU A 9 8.28 -35.38 -2.32
C LEU A 9 7.01 -34.52 -2.42
N LEU A 10 5.90 -35.00 -1.90
CA LEU A 10 4.64 -34.26 -1.90
C LEU A 10 4.74 -32.98 -1.06
N VAL A 11 5.35 -33.05 0.10
CA VAL A 11 5.57 -31.89 0.95
C VAL A 11 6.47 -30.88 0.28
N ALA A 12 7.53 -31.33 -0.39
CA ALA A 12 8.43 -30.44 -1.13
C ALA A 12 7.71 -29.73 -2.28
N ILE A 13 6.88 -30.45 -3.03
CA ILE A 13 6.08 -29.88 -4.11
C ILE A 13 5.10 -28.83 -3.56
N LEU A 14 4.43 -29.14 -2.46
CA LEU A 14 3.52 -28.21 -1.81
C LEU A 14 4.25 -26.93 -1.36
N ALA A 15 5.41 -27.06 -0.77
CA ALA A 15 6.21 -25.93 -0.35
C ALA A 15 6.60 -25.02 -1.52
N VAL A 16 6.97 -25.63 -2.65
CA VAL A 16 7.32 -24.89 -3.87
C VAL A 16 6.10 -24.17 -4.45
N ILE A 17 4.92 -24.77 -4.38
CA ILE A 17 3.70 -24.14 -4.88
C ILE A 17 3.27 -22.99 -3.97
N LEU A 18 3.40 -23.13 -2.66
CA LEU A 18 2.99 -22.09 -1.71
C LEU A 18 3.96 -20.92 -1.64
N ALA A 19 5.25 -21.17 -1.76
CA ALA A 19 6.27 -20.13 -1.68
C ALA A 19 6.10 -19.03 -2.74
N PRO A 20 5.86 -19.32 -4.02
CA PRO A 20 5.61 -18.28 -5.01
C PRO A 20 4.38 -17.43 -4.72
N ARG A 21 3.35 -18.01 -4.13
CA ARG A 21 2.14 -17.25 -3.78
C ARG A 21 2.40 -16.25 -2.68
N LEU A 22 3.22 -16.60 -1.71
CA LEU A 22 3.62 -15.69 -0.63
C LEU A 22 4.46 -14.54 -1.18
N ILE A 23 5.36 -14.84 -2.11
CA ILE A 23 6.20 -13.82 -2.75
C ILE A 23 5.35 -12.90 -3.63
N ASN A 24 4.36 -13.42 -4.33
CA ASN A 24 3.51 -12.64 -5.21
C ASN A 24 2.53 -11.72 -4.46
N ARG A 25 2.29 -11.96 -3.19
CA ARG A 25 1.47 -11.05 -2.36
C ARG A 25 2.16 -9.74 -2.06
N ALA A 26 3.48 -9.71 -2.11
CA ALA A 26 4.25 -8.49 -2.01
C ALA A 26 4.60 -8.03 -3.43
N PRO A 27 3.74 -7.21 -4.09
CA PRO A 27 3.95 -6.84 -5.50
C PRO A 27 5.25 -6.07 -5.72
N ARG A 28 5.81 -5.51 -4.66
CA ARG A 28 7.11 -4.85 -4.68
C ARG A 28 7.91 -5.26 -3.47
N SER A 29 9.14 -5.73 -3.69
CA SER A 29 10.00 -6.17 -2.60
C SER A 29 10.41 -5.03 -1.65
N ASP A 30 10.35 -3.77 -2.14
CA ASP A 30 10.69 -2.58 -1.36
C ASP A 30 9.48 -1.84 -0.79
N ALA A 31 8.26 -2.33 -1.02
CA ALA A 31 7.06 -1.68 -0.53
C ALA A 31 6.89 -1.90 0.98
N LEU A 32 6.67 -0.80 1.69
CA LEU A 32 6.48 -0.81 3.14
C LEU A 32 5.16 -0.16 3.51
N SER A 33 4.57 -0.61 4.59
CA SER A 33 3.35 -0.02 5.13
C SER A 33 3.69 1.17 6.02
N GLY A 34 2.97 2.26 5.84
CA GLY A 34 3.12 3.45 6.65
C GLY A 34 1.78 4.10 6.92
N THR A 35 1.82 5.25 7.60
CA THR A 35 0.63 6.04 7.90
C THR A 35 0.83 7.44 7.34
N LEU A 36 -0.14 7.92 6.59
CA LEU A 36 -0.15 9.28 6.05
C LEU A 36 -1.04 10.16 6.91
N LEU A 37 -0.48 11.24 7.43
CA LEU A 37 -1.24 12.33 8.02
C LEU A 37 -1.46 13.39 6.96
N ILE A 38 -2.71 13.65 6.60
CA ILE A 38 -3.07 14.64 5.60
C ILE A 38 -3.00 16.03 6.21
N THR A 39 -2.08 16.86 5.72
CA THR A 39 -1.88 18.23 6.19
C THR A 39 -2.47 19.26 5.25
N GLY A 40 -2.74 18.88 4.00
CA GLY A 40 -3.37 19.75 3.03
C GLY A 40 -4.09 18.95 1.97
N VAL A 41 -5.22 19.47 1.53
CA VAL A 41 -6.03 18.83 0.49
C VAL A 41 -6.72 19.93 -0.31
N SER A 42 -6.79 19.76 -1.63
CA SER A 42 -7.51 20.69 -2.48
C SER A 42 -9.01 20.70 -2.15
N PRO A 43 -9.72 21.83 -2.35
CA PRO A 43 -11.13 21.90 -2.03
C PRO A 43 -11.95 20.88 -2.81
N ARG A 44 -12.96 20.34 -2.16
CA ARG A 44 -13.91 19.44 -2.80
C ARG A 44 -14.65 20.19 -3.92
N PRO A 45 -14.61 19.68 -5.16
CA PRO A 45 -15.31 20.33 -6.25
C PRO A 45 -16.85 20.14 -6.12
N ASP A 46 -17.58 21.09 -6.66
CA ASP A 46 -19.04 20.99 -6.76
C ASP A 46 -19.39 20.16 -8.00
N ALA A 47 -19.11 18.87 -7.93
CA ALA A 47 -19.28 17.93 -9.02
C ALA A 47 -19.59 16.55 -8.44
N THR A 48 -19.95 15.60 -9.28
CA THR A 48 -20.19 14.21 -8.88
C THR A 48 -19.17 13.29 -9.52
N GLY A 49 -19.01 12.09 -8.94
CA GLY A 49 -18.12 11.07 -9.45
C GLY A 49 -16.67 11.28 -9.04
N GLU A 50 -15.76 10.80 -9.87
CA GLU A 50 -14.32 10.86 -9.60
C GLU A 50 -13.75 12.20 -10.07
N GLN A 51 -12.99 12.83 -9.21
CA GLN A 51 -12.34 14.11 -9.47
C GLN A 51 -10.90 14.08 -8.99
N TYR A 52 -10.06 14.94 -9.56
CA TYR A 52 -8.68 15.06 -9.12
C TYR A 52 -8.59 15.77 -7.78
N VAL A 53 -7.75 15.24 -6.92
CA VAL A 53 -7.42 15.84 -5.64
C VAL A 53 -5.91 15.96 -5.51
N THR A 54 -5.46 17.07 -4.95
CA THR A 54 -4.05 17.25 -4.57
C THR A 54 -3.94 17.06 -3.07
N ILE A 55 -3.12 16.12 -2.65
CA ILE A 55 -2.93 15.78 -1.25
C ILE A 55 -1.50 16.11 -0.85
N THR A 56 -1.35 16.85 0.23
CA THR A 56 -0.08 17.08 0.90
C THR A 56 -0.16 16.46 2.28
N GLY A 57 0.88 15.81 2.70
CA GLY A 57 0.90 15.18 4.01
C GLY A 57 2.28 14.70 4.41
N VAL A 58 2.34 14.00 5.53
CA VAL A 58 3.56 13.39 6.02
C VAL A 58 3.34 11.92 6.26
N ILE A 59 4.28 11.10 5.82
CA ILE A 59 4.25 9.66 5.99
C ILE A 59 5.21 9.26 7.10
N ASP A 60 4.71 8.46 8.03
CA ASP A 60 5.51 7.78 9.04
C ASP A 60 5.51 6.29 8.73
N GLY A 61 6.67 5.68 8.78
CA GLY A 61 6.83 4.26 8.54
C GLY A 61 8.11 3.73 9.16
N PRO A 62 8.38 2.43 8.98
CA PRO A 62 9.53 1.79 9.62
C PRO A 62 10.88 2.35 9.18
N THR A 63 10.97 2.95 7.99
CA THR A 63 12.21 3.47 7.44
C THR A 63 12.21 4.98 7.28
N ILE A 64 11.08 5.65 7.48
CA ILE A 64 10.95 7.10 7.34
C ILE A 64 10.17 7.69 8.51
N ASN A 65 10.48 8.92 8.85
CA ASN A 65 9.81 9.64 9.92
C ASN A 65 9.45 11.03 9.42
N GLU A 66 8.17 11.36 9.46
CA GLU A 66 7.63 12.66 9.03
C GLU A 66 8.10 13.07 7.62
N HIS A 67 8.08 12.12 6.68
CA HIS A 67 8.45 12.41 5.31
C HIS A 67 7.33 13.15 4.60
N THR A 68 7.59 14.39 4.19
CA THR A 68 6.60 15.20 3.51
C THR A 68 6.39 14.70 2.09
N VAL A 69 5.14 14.50 1.72
CA VAL A 69 4.76 14.04 0.38
C VAL A 69 3.71 14.95 -0.22
N TYR A 70 3.65 14.93 -1.54
CA TYR A 70 2.71 15.70 -2.33
C TYR A 70 2.33 14.85 -3.53
N GLN A 71 1.02 14.68 -3.75
CA GLN A 71 0.57 13.86 -4.87
C GLN A 71 -0.81 14.30 -5.35
N ARG A 72 -0.98 14.28 -6.65
CA ARG A 72 -2.28 14.46 -7.28
C ARG A 72 -2.83 13.09 -7.66
N MET A 73 -4.07 12.83 -7.28
CA MET A 73 -4.71 11.54 -7.54
C MET A 73 -6.20 11.73 -7.81
N VAL A 74 -6.85 10.66 -8.24
CA VAL A 74 -8.29 10.64 -8.50
C VAL A 74 -8.99 9.97 -7.33
N VAL A 75 -9.97 10.65 -6.75
CA VAL A 75 -10.83 10.09 -5.71
C VAL A 75 -12.28 10.44 -5.99
N ASP A 76 -13.20 9.65 -5.43
CA ASP A 76 -14.62 9.95 -5.48
C ASP A 76 -14.94 11.14 -4.59
N VAL A 77 -15.80 12.04 -5.07
CA VAL A 77 -16.18 13.25 -4.33
C VAL A 77 -16.83 12.89 -2.99
N ASP A 78 -17.55 11.77 -2.92
CA ASP A 78 -18.19 11.30 -1.69
C ASP A 78 -17.19 10.77 -0.66
N ASN A 79 -15.97 10.46 -1.09
CA ASN A 79 -14.88 9.99 -0.24
C ASN A 79 -13.73 10.98 -0.19
N TRP A 80 -14.03 12.28 -0.28
CA TRP A 80 -13.02 13.32 -0.33
C TRP A 80 -12.19 13.32 0.95
N PRO A 81 -10.86 13.27 0.85
CA PRO A 81 -10.00 13.26 2.04
C PRO A 81 -10.09 14.60 2.78
N LYS A 82 -9.83 14.57 4.07
CA LYS A 82 -9.89 15.75 4.94
C LYS A 82 -8.56 15.99 5.62
N MET A 83 -8.25 17.24 5.87
CA MET A 83 -7.09 17.62 6.66
C MET A 83 -7.17 16.99 8.05
N GLY A 84 -6.06 16.43 8.53
CA GLY A 84 -6.01 15.76 9.81
C GLY A 84 -6.34 14.27 9.76
N ASP A 85 -6.77 13.74 8.60
CA ASP A 85 -7.04 12.33 8.45
C ASP A 85 -5.75 11.51 8.49
N LEU A 86 -5.82 10.36 9.16
CA LEU A 86 -4.77 9.35 9.15
C LEU A 86 -5.20 8.24 8.22
N LYS A 87 -4.38 7.97 7.21
CA LYS A 87 -4.68 6.95 6.21
C LYS A 87 -3.53 5.94 6.13
N PRO A 88 -3.85 4.63 6.06
CA PRO A 88 -2.82 3.65 5.79
C PRO A 88 -2.34 3.78 4.35
N VAL A 89 -1.03 3.73 4.16
CA VAL A 89 -0.40 3.86 2.84
C VAL A 89 0.68 2.81 2.68
N VAL A 90 1.04 2.58 1.42
CA VAL A 90 2.19 1.76 1.04
C VAL A 90 3.13 2.66 0.26
N TYR A 91 4.40 2.66 0.63
CA TYR A 91 5.41 3.49 -0.02
C TYR A 91 6.63 2.66 -0.42
N SER A 92 7.37 3.16 -1.38
CA SER A 92 8.63 2.55 -1.80
C SER A 92 9.74 2.94 -0.83
N GLN A 93 10.47 1.95 -0.30
CA GLN A 93 11.61 2.20 0.57
C GLN A 93 12.70 3.01 -0.15
N ARG A 94 12.88 2.78 -1.44
CA ARG A 94 13.89 3.48 -2.24
C ARG A 94 13.48 4.90 -2.56
N ASN A 95 12.19 5.12 -2.75
CA ASN A 95 11.65 6.43 -3.11
C ASN A 95 10.33 6.66 -2.37
N PRO A 96 10.36 7.19 -1.14
CA PRO A 96 9.13 7.40 -0.36
C PRO A 96 8.12 8.33 -1.01
N ASP A 97 8.51 9.14 -1.99
CA ASP A 97 7.56 9.95 -2.75
C ASP A 97 6.67 9.10 -3.65
N ASN A 98 7.06 7.86 -3.91
CA ASN A 98 6.24 6.91 -4.64
C ASN A 98 5.39 6.09 -3.66
N TRP A 99 4.24 6.60 -3.34
CA TRP A 99 3.31 6.00 -2.38
C TRP A 99 1.90 5.96 -2.94
N THR A 100 1.08 5.12 -2.33
CA THR A 100 -0.34 5.03 -2.65
C THR A 100 -1.12 4.64 -1.40
N PHE A 101 -2.42 4.86 -1.39
CA PHE A 101 -3.26 4.37 -0.31
C PHE A 101 -3.23 2.85 -0.27
N ALA A 102 -3.14 2.29 0.93
CA ALA A 102 -3.21 0.85 1.11
C ALA A 102 -4.60 0.33 0.74
N PRO A 103 -4.70 -0.86 0.12
CA PRO A 103 -6.00 -1.47 -0.14
C PRO A 103 -6.77 -1.70 1.15
N PRO A 104 -8.13 -1.60 1.13
CA PRO A 104 -8.92 -1.74 2.35
C PRO A 104 -8.80 -3.11 3.01
N ASP A 105 -8.40 -4.14 2.27
CA ASP A 105 -8.27 -5.51 2.76
C ASP A 105 -6.84 -5.90 3.13
N SER A 106 -5.92 -4.96 3.18
CA SER A 106 -4.51 -5.24 3.49
C SER A 106 -4.23 -5.22 4.99
#